data_4889a8b75a303949f1c77c2458b075e5
#
_entry.id   4889a8b75a303949f1c77c2458b075e5
#
_cell.length_a   1.000
_cell.length_b   1.000
_cell.length_c   1.000
_cell.angle_alpha   90.00
_cell.angle_beta   90.00
_cell.angle_gamma   90.00
#
_symmetry.space_group_name_H-M   'P 1'
#
loop_
_entity.id
_entity.type
_entity.pdbx_description
1 polymer ?
#
loop_
_entity_poly.entity_id
_entity_poly.type
_entity_poly.pdbx_seq_one_letter_code
_entity_poly.pdbx_strand_id
1 'polypeptide(L)'
;RVSVNAYRLPGISIEPQFVRSYPAGDLNAHAVGYVSEINREELDAFAEDVRENYGGTNHIGKTGIERTYEALLHGEVGYEIVEKNNRGQVMRRLERTDPIAGKNLTLFLENRLQLIATEALGEQRGAVVAIDPNTGGILAMVSKPGFDPNLFVTGISNADYSRLITDNVNTPLFDRTVNPYPPASTVKPFIGLGGLQHGFTEQDTVIQDPGYFRLPGVRYRWGDYTLRTAIGGGHGETNLQRAIFQSCDTFFYDLGYRMGIDTIHGFLSQFGFGQNFTLDIGYARTGVLPSREWKQATRNEPWYPGDTINSSIGQGYMWATPLQLATATAIAANKGVVVKPRLLAAI
;
A
#
# COMPACT_ATOMS: atom_id res chain seq x y z
N ARG A 1 16.14 34.51 20.05
CA ARG A 1 17.42 35.17 20.37
C ARG A 1 17.90 36.10 19.24
N VAL A 2 17.82 35.71 17.97
CA VAL A 2 18.20 36.54 16.81
C VAL A 2 17.29 37.77 16.72
N SER A 3 15.98 37.59 16.83
CA SER A 3 14.98 38.67 16.80
C SER A 3 15.25 39.80 17.79
N VAL A 4 15.63 39.47 19.04
CA VAL A 4 15.96 40.46 20.10
C VAL A 4 17.27 41.17 19.81
N ASN A 5 18.18 40.58 19.03
CA ASN A 5 19.49 41.13 18.69
C ASN A 5 19.57 41.62 17.22
N ALA A 6 18.46 41.70 16.51
CA ALA A 6 18.42 42.09 15.08
C ALA A 6 19.12 43.43 14.83
N TYR A 7 19.06 44.39 15.78
CA TYR A 7 19.75 45.67 15.68
C TYR A 7 21.29 45.59 15.62
N ARG A 8 21.86 44.43 16.06
CA ARG A 8 23.30 44.14 16.02
C ARG A 8 23.72 43.34 14.80
N LEU A 9 22.75 42.89 13.98
CA LEU A 9 22.95 41.98 12.90
C LEU A 9 22.46 42.61 11.57
N PRO A 10 23.18 43.66 11.08
CA PRO A 10 22.77 44.32 9.84
C PRO A 10 22.83 43.32 8.67
N GLY A 11 21.77 43.28 7.86
CA GLY A 11 21.64 42.36 6.75
C GLY A 11 20.98 41.02 7.06
N ILE A 12 20.55 40.80 8.32
CA ILE A 12 19.77 39.62 8.68
C ILE A 12 18.31 40.06 8.90
N SER A 13 17.39 39.43 8.17
CA SER A 13 15.95 39.52 8.40
C SER A 13 15.41 38.19 8.95
N ILE A 14 14.33 38.27 9.74
CA ILE A 14 13.61 37.09 10.21
C ILE A 14 12.25 37.10 9.54
N GLU A 15 12.02 36.07 8.75
CA GLU A 15 10.75 35.89 8.07
C GLU A 15 10.05 34.65 8.66
N PRO A 16 8.78 34.81 9.11
CA PRO A 16 7.99 33.67 9.56
C PRO A 16 7.63 32.81 8.36
N GLN A 17 7.82 31.52 8.50
CA GLN A 17 7.40 30.54 7.49
C GLN A 17 6.43 29.53 8.10
N PHE A 18 5.39 29.18 7.37
CA PHE A 18 4.55 28.05 7.72
C PHE A 18 5.27 26.76 7.34
N VAL A 19 5.29 25.82 8.25
CA VAL A 19 5.84 24.49 8.02
C VAL A 19 4.76 23.45 8.24
N ARG A 20 4.80 22.37 7.45
CA ARG A 20 3.89 21.23 7.64
C ARG A 20 4.14 20.60 9.01
N SER A 21 3.08 20.19 9.69
CA SER A 21 3.14 19.48 10.96
C SER A 21 2.27 18.24 10.89
N TYR A 22 2.80 17.14 11.43
CA TYR A 22 2.12 15.84 11.50
C TYR A 22 1.87 15.47 12.96
N PRO A 23 0.74 15.93 13.56
CA PRO A 23 0.47 15.75 14.99
C PRO A 23 0.34 14.30 15.42
N ALA A 24 -0.07 13.42 14.51
CA ALA A 24 -0.19 11.98 14.76
C ALA A 24 1.16 11.22 14.68
N GLY A 25 2.25 11.91 14.35
CA GLY A 25 3.58 11.31 14.26
C GLY A 25 3.61 10.12 13.29
N ASP A 26 4.16 9.00 13.74
CA ASP A 26 4.35 7.78 12.96
C ASP A 26 3.06 7.03 12.64
N LEU A 27 1.96 7.31 13.36
CA LEU A 27 0.68 6.60 13.25
C LEU A 27 0.12 6.60 11.81
N ASN A 28 0.24 7.72 11.10
CA ASN A 28 -0.31 7.91 9.75
C ASN A 28 0.78 8.07 8.68
N ALA A 29 2.06 7.88 9.04
CA ALA A 29 3.20 8.27 8.21
C ALA A 29 3.16 7.69 6.79
N HIS A 30 2.83 6.42 6.63
CA HIS A 30 2.81 5.76 5.32
C HIS A 30 1.60 6.18 4.47
N ALA A 31 0.42 6.35 5.09
CA ALA A 31 -0.80 6.72 4.37
C ALA A 31 -0.80 8.22 4.00
N VAL A 32 -0.50 9.09 4.96
CA VAL A 32 -0.46 10.54 4.75
C VAL A 32 0.80 10.94 3.98
N GLY A 33 1.94 10.34 4.30
CA GLY A 33 3.22 10.71 3.73
C GLY A 33 3.85 11.92 4.43
N TYR A 34 4.77 12.57 3.73
CA TYR A 34 5.46 13.75 4.23
C TYR A 34 5.85 14.70 3.10
N VAL A 35 6.08 15.96 3.47
CA VAL A 35 6.71 16.96 2.60
C VAL A 35 8.20 17.09 2.93
N SER A 36 9.00 17.40 1.93
CA SER A 36 10.42 17.75 2.08
C SER A 36 10.83 18.69 0.98
N GLU A 37 12.06 19.21 1.04
CA GLU A 37 12.58 20.11 0.00
C GLU A 37 12.48 19.48 -1.39
N ILE A 38 12.00 20.26 -2.36
CA ILE A 38 11.97 19.86 -3.76
C ILE A 38 13.41 19.81 -4.30
N ASN A 39 13.76 18.73 -4.96
CA ASN A 39 15.04 18.63 -5.63
C ASN A 39 14.96 19.16 -7.08
N ARG A 40 16.12 19.30 -7.72
CA ARG A 40 16.20 19.86 -9.06
C ARG A 40 15.50 19.00 -10.12
N GLU A 41 15.60 17.68 -10.00
CA GLU A 41 14.96 16.75 -10.94
C GLU A 41 13.43 16.83 -10.85
N GLU A 42 12.89 16.92 -9.64
CA GLU A 42 11.46 17.10 -9.40
C GLU A 42 10.97 18.45 -9.95
N LEU A 43 11.74 19.51 -9.71
CA LEU A 43 11.40 20.86 -10.20
C LEU A 43 11.46 20.91 -11.74
N ASP A 44 12.47 20.30 -12.36
CA ASP A 44 12.64 20.27 -13.82
C ASP A 44 11.58 19.39 -14.52
N ALA A 45 10.91 18.49 -13.79
CA ALA A 45 9.82 17.68 -14.32
C ALA A 45 8.50 18.46 -14.45
N PHE A 46 8.36 19.62 -13.81
CA PHE A 46 7.17 20.45 -13.91
C PHE A 46 7.20 21.35 -15.17
N ALA A 47 6.00 21.65 -15.69
CA ALA A 47 5.82 22.72 -16.66
C ALA A 47 6.20 24.09 -16.05
N GLU A 48 6.52 25.08 -16.89
CA GLU A 48 7.10 26.36 -16.44
C GLU A 48 6.16 27.12 -15.50
N ASP A 49 4.88 27.17 -15.81
CA ASP A 49 3.82 27.78 -14.99
C ASP A 49 3.69 27.14 -13.59
N VAL A 50 3.79 25.81 -13.52
CA VAL A 50 3.76 25.08 -12.25
C VAL A 50 5.06 25.32 -11.47
N ARG A 51 6.21 25.36 -12.16
CA ARG A 51 7.52 25.57 -11.55
C ARG A 51 7.64 26.92 -10.84
N GLU A 52 7.05 27.98 -11.43
CA GLU A 52 7.03 29.32 -10.84
C GLU A 52 6.34 29.31 -9.46
N ASN A 53 5.30 28.48 -9.29
CA ASN A 53 4.58 28.34 -8.03
C ASN A 53 5.42 27.72 -6.90
N TYR A 54 6.54 27.06 -7.20
CA TYR A 54 7.48 26.52 -6.21
C TYR A 54 8.61 27.47 -5.83
N GLY A 55 8.71 28.65 -6.47
CA GLY A 55 9.74 29.64 -6.21
C GLY A 55 9.77 30.21 -4.78
N GLY A 56 8.64 30.10 -4.06
CA GLY A 56 8.49 30.66 -2.71
C GLY A 56 8.42 29.62 -1.57
N THR A 57 8.19 28.34 -1.87
CA THR A 57 7.89 27.34 -0.82
C THR A 57 8.97 26.26 -0.67
N ASN A 58 9.67 25.90 -1.70
CA ASN A 58 10.72 24.88 -1.74
C ASN A 58 10.34 23.48 -1.22
N HIS A 59 9.07 23.21 -0.94
CA HIS A 59 8.62 21.92 -0.41
C HIS A 59 7.64 21.25 -1.34
N ILE A 60 7.69 19.91 -1.37
CA ILE A 60 6.79 19.06 -2.17
C ILE A 60 6.45 17.80 -1.39
N GLY A 61 5.25 17.26 -1.59
CA GLY A 61 4.85 15.94 -1.08
C GLY A 61 5.67 14.82 -1.69
N LYS A 62 6.32 14.02 -0.86
CA LYS A 62 7.22 12.94 -1.30
C LYS A 62 6.54 11.58 -1.40
N THR A 63 5.60 11.31 -0.52
CA THR A 63 4.89 10.02 -0.45
C THR A 63 3.43 10.22 -0.05
N GLY A 64 2.62 9.16 -0.11
CA GLY A 64 1.27 9.13 0.43
C GLY A 64 0.33 10.18 -0.17
N ILE A 65 -0.61 10.64 0.63
CA ILE A 65 -1.59 11.68 0.29
C ILE A 65 -0.91 13.00 -0.05
N GLU A 66 0.17 13.36 0.65
CA GLU A 66 0.92 14.60 0.37
C GLU A 66 1.39 14.62 -1.08
N ARG A 67 1.90 13.50 -1.61
CA ARG A 67 2.32 13.40 -3.00
C ARG A 67 1.15 13.31 -3.99
N THR A 68 0.16 12.49 -3.65
CA THR A 68 -0.94 12.21 -4.58
C THR A 68 -1.79 13.45 -4.84
N TYR A 69 -1.98 14.27 -3.82
CA TYR A 69 -2.80 15.48 -3.87
C TYR A 69 -2.00 16.76 -3.75
N GLU A 70 -0.70 16.72 -4.08
CA GLU A 70 0.20 17.88 -4.06
C GLU A 70 -0.41 19.12 -4.68
N ALA A 71 -0.97 19.01 -5.91
CA ALA A 71 -1.57 20.10 -6.64
C ALA A 71 -2.77 20.77 -5.91
N LEU A 72 -3.43 20.02 -5.01
CA LEU A 72 -4.53 20.57 -4.20
C LEU A 72 -4.02 21.14 -2.86
N LEU A 73 -2.98 20.55 -2.30
CA LEU A 73 -2.46 20.88 -0.98
C LEU A 73 -1.50 22.06 -0.99
N HIS A 74 -0.77 22.25 -2.10
CA HIS A 74 0.27 23.28 -2.21
C HIS A 74 -0.32 24.71 -2.22
N GLY A 75 -1.43 24.94 -2.91
CA GLY A 75 -1.99 26.27 -3.10
C GLY A 75 -1.24 27.09 -4.16
N GLU A 76 -1.43 28.40 -4.14
CA GLU A 76 -0.78 29.34 -5.05
C GLU A 76 0.06 30.32 -4.26
N VAL A 77 1.31 30.55 -4.68
CA VAL A 77 2.19 31.50 -3.98
C VAL A 77 1.81 32.93 -4.33
N GLY A 78 1.87 33.79 -3.32
CA GLY A 78 1.77 35.24 -3.52
C GLY A 78 3.14 35.85 -3.84
N TYR A 79 3.13 37.07 -4.35
CA TYR A 79 4.37 37.82 -4.60
C TYR A 79 4.22 39.30 -4.26
N GLU A 80 5.35 39.95 -3.96
CA GLU A 80 5.44 41.40 -3.80
C GLU A 80 6.51 41.95 -4.72
N ILE A 81 6.16 42.98 -5.48
CA ILE A 81 7.12 43.79 -6.22
C ILE A 81 7.53 44.97 -5.36
N VAL A 82 8.80 45.07 -5.05
CA VAL A 82 9.33 46.10 -4.16
C VAL A 82 10.44 46.90 -4.83
N GLU A 83 10.44 48.20 -4.58
CA GLU A 83 11.55 49.07 -4.93
C GLU A 83 12.59 49.05 -3.82
N LYS A 84 13.86 48.76 -4.16
CA LYS A 84 14.98 48.73 -3.18
C LYS A 84 16.01 49.80 -3.51
N ASN A 85 16.60 50.36 -2.48
CA ASN A 85 17.77 51.26 -2.65
C ASN A 85 19.06 50.46 -2.95
N ASN A 86 20.15 51.18 -3.15
CA ASN A 86 21.47 50.59 -3.42
C ASN A 86 22.07 49.76 -2.27
N ARG A 87 21.43 49.78 -1.09
CA ARG A 87 21.77 48.99 0.11
C ARG A 87 20.85 47.79 0.28
N GLY A 88 19.94 47.52 -0.69
CA GLY A 88 18.98 46.40 -0.60
C GLY A 88 17.79 46.63 0.31
N GLN A 89 17.61 47.84 0.89
CA GLN A 89 16.50 48.17 1.78
C GLN A 89 15.25 48.48 0.94
N VAL A 90 14.12 47.89 1.32
CA VAL A 90 12.81 48.13 0.66
C VAL A 90 12.39 49.58 0.94
N MET A 91 12.26 50.37 -0.12
CA MET A 91 11.82 51.78 -0.06
C MET A 91 10.32 51.89 -0.28
N ARG A 92 9.75 51.09 -1.15
CA ARG A 92 8.33 51.13 -1.49
C ARG A 92 7.86 49.76 -2.00
N ARG A 93 6.64 49.38 -1.68
CA ARG A 93 5.92 48.26 -2.29
C ARG A 93 5.15 48.80 -3.47
N LEU A 94 5.35 48.18 -4.65
CA LEU A 94 4.72 48.59 -5.89
C LEU A 94 3.46 47.79 -6.16
N GLU A 95 3.53 46.48 -5.94
CA GLU A 95 2.45 45.55 -6.17
C GLU A 95 2.50 44.42 -5.13
N ARG A 96 1.35 43.84 -4.82
CA ARG A 96 1.21 42.67 -3.98
C ARG A 96 0.06 41.81 -4.45
N THR A 97 0.33 40.53 -4.64
CA THR A 97 -0.67 39.49 -4.84
C THR A 97 -0.63 38.57 -3.61
N ASP A 98 -1.76 38.39 -2.94
CA ASP A 98 -1.82 37.54 -1.77
C ASP A 98 -1.82 36.06 -2.16
N PRO A 99 -1.18 35.16 -1.38
CA PRO A 99 -1.18 33.74 -1.66
C PRO A 99 -2.59 33.14 -1.46
N ILE A 100 -2.88 32.09 -2.23
CA ILE A 100 -4.10 31.30 -2.08
C ILE A 100 -3.73 30.00 -1.37
N ALA A 101 -4.35 29.75 -0.21
CA ALA A 101 -4.10 28.53 0.54
C ALA A 101 -4.56 27.29 -0.22
N GLY A 102 -3.82 26.19 -0.05
CA GLY A 102 -4.22 24.88 -0.54
C GLY A 102 -5.55 24.39 0.05
N LYS A 103 -6.12 23.38 -0.54
CA LYS A 103 -7.40 22.81 -0.13
C LYS A 103 -7.27 21.99 1.14
N ASN A 104 -8.35 21.92 1.93
CA ASN A 104 -8.47 20.97 3.02
C ASN A 104 -8.95 19.62 2.46
N LEU A 105 -8.28 18.55 2.85
CA LEU A 105 -8.66 17.20 2.47
C LEU A 105 -9.22 16.46 3.68
N THR A 106 -10.41 15.87 3.54
CA THR A 106 -10.97 14.96 4.51
C THR A 106 -10.71 13.54 4.05
N LEU A 107 -10.10 12.71 4.91
CA LEU A 107 -9.79 11.31 4.62
C LEU A 107 -10.80 10.38 5.28
N PHE A 108 -10.95 9.18 4.73
CA PHE A 108 -11.68 8.07 5.38
C PHE A 108 -10.92 7.49 6.56
N LEU A 109 -9.60 7.74 6.67
CA LEU A 109 -8.77 7.26 7.77
C LEU A 109 -9.31 7.72 9.12
N GLU A 110 -9.52 6.76 10.01
CA GLU A 110 -9.93 6.99 11.38
C GLU A 110 -8.76 6.79 12.33
N ASN A 111 -8.27 7.85 12.97
CA ASN A 111 -7.13 7.79 13.88
C ASN A 111 -7.32 6.76 15.00
N ARG A 112 -8.56 6.58 15.47
CA ARG A 112 -8.86 5.57 16.50
C ARG A 112 -8.63 4.15 15.99
N LEU A 113 -9.07 3.84 14.76
CA LEU A 113 -8.82 2.53 14.14
C LEU A 113 -7.35 2.31 13.81
N GLN A 114 -6.66 3.36 13.35
CA GLN A 114 -5.21 3.33 13.14
C GLN A 114 -4.47 2.97 14.44
N LEU A 115 -4.84 3.61 15.56
CA LEU A 115 -4.24 3.35 16.86
C LEU A 115 -4.50 1.91 17.32
N ILE A 116 -5.76 1.45 17.29
CA ILE A 116 -6.13 0.07 17.66
C ILE A 116 -5.36 -0.95 16.82
N ALA A 117 -5.26 -0.75 15.50
CA ALA A 117 -4.52 -1.63 14.60
C ALA A 117 -3.02 -1.64 14.92
N THR A 118 -2.45 -0.47 15.23
CA THR A 118 -1.03 -0.33 15.60
C THR A 118 -0.74 -1.02 16.93
N GLU A 119 -1.61 -0.86 17.93
CA GLU A 119 -1.50 -1.53 19.23
C GLU A 119 -1.66 -3.05 19.12
N ALA A 120 -2.60 -3.51 18.27
CA ALA A 120 -2.81 -4.94 18.03
C ALA A 120 -1.58 -5.63 17.40
N LEU A 121 -0.82 -4.93 16.56
CA LEU A 121 0.45 -5.44 16.03
C LEU A 121 1.55 -5.51 17.10
N GLY A 122 1.45 -4.73 18.19
CA GLY A 122 2.45 -4.71 19.27
C GLY A 122 3.86 -4.46 18.71
N GLU A 123 4.82 -5.29 19.06
CA GLU A 123 6.20 -5.22 18.55
C GLU A 123 6.42 -5.95 17.22
N GLN A 124 5.36 -6.49 16.63
CA GLN A 124 5.48 -7.23 15.39
C GLN A 124 5.57 -6.30 14.17
N ARG A 125 6.38 -6.70 13.21
CA ARG A 125 6.39 -6.08 11.88
C ARG A 125 5.20 -6.62 11.08
N GLY A 126 4.42 -5.71 10.49
CA GLY A 126 3.24 -6.12 9.76
C GLY A 126 2.47 -4.98 9.15
N ALA A 127 1.34 -5.32 8.55
CA ALA A 127 0.40 -4.37 7.99
C ALA A 127 -1.03 -4.72 8.39
N VAL A 128 -1.86 -3.69 8.58
CA VAL A 128 -3.30 -3.83 8.72
C VAL A 128 -3.98 -2.87 7.75
N VAL A 129 -4.92 -3.38 6.98
CA VAL A 129 -5.76 -2.57 6.08
C VAL A 129 -7.23 -2.89 6.37
N ALA A 130 -8.01 -1.86 6.67
CA ALA A 130 -9.46 -1.96 6.86
C ALA A 130 -10.19 -1.08 5.84
N ILE A 131 -11.12 -1.67 5.09
CA ILE A 131 -11.89 -1.00 4.03
C ILE A 131 -13.37 -1.13 4.35
N ASP A 132 -14.11 -0.03 4.24
CA ASP A 132 -15.56 -0.07 4.21
C ASP A 132 -16.04 -0.72 2.89
N PRO A 133 -16.67 -1.89 2.92
CA PRO A 133 -17.04 -2.61 1.70
C PRO A 133 -18.13 -1.89 0.89
N ASN A 134 -18.86 -0.94 1.46
CA ASN A 134 -19.92 -0.22 0.76
C ASN A 134 -19.38 0.98 -0.04
N THR A 135 -18.39 1.68 0.50
CA THR A 135 -17.90 2.94 -0.06
C THR A 135 -16.51 2.82 -0.71
N GLY A 136 -15.75 1.80 -0.35
CA GLY A 136 -14.34 1.67 -0.69
C GLY A 136 -13.42 2.56 0.14
N GLY A 137 -13.96 3.26 1.15
CA GLY A 137 -13.17 4.10 2.06
C GLY A 137 -12.18 3.28 2.89
N ILE A 138 -10.90 3.66 2.87
CA ILE A 138 -9.87 3.01 3.68
C ILE A 138 -9.90 3.64 5.08
N LEU A 139 -10.45 2.90 6.04
CA LEU A 139 -10.63 3.33 7.43
C LEU A 139 -9.35 3.20 8.26
N ALA A 140 -8.51 2.20 7.93
CA ALA A 140 -7.20 2.02 8.52
C ALA A 140 -6.21 1.48 7.49
N MET A 141 -4.97 2.00 7.52
CA MET A 141 -3.86 1.60 6.67
C MET A 141 -2.56 1.73 7.45
N VAL A 142 -2.23 0.68 8.19
CA VAL A 142 -1.10 0.64 9.12
C VAL A 142 0.04 -0.20 8.54
N SER A 143 1.23 0.39 8.49
CA SER A 143 2.48 -0.33 8.20
C SER A 143 3.43 -0.15 9.37
N LYS A 144 3.85 -1.24 10.01
CA LYS A 144 4.68 -1.20 11.20
C LYS A 144 6.01 -1.94 11.00
N PRO A 145 7.13 -1.38 11.52
CA PRO A 145 7.25 -0.09 12.17
C PRO A 145 7.09 1.07 11.19
N GLY A 146 6.68 2.23 11.73
CA GLY A 146 6.58 3.50 11.01
C GLY A 146 7.80 4.39 11.26
N PHE A 147 7.69 5.62 10.87
CA PHE A 147 8.69 6.67 11.07
C PHE A 147 7.99 8.00 11.37
N ASP A 148 8.68 8.92 12.06
CA ASP A 148 8.12 10.26 12.28
C ASP A 148 8.30 11.13 11.02
N PRO A 149 7.21 11.50 10.31
CA PRO A 149 7.28 12.35 9.11
C PRO A 149 7.76 13.77 9.40
N ASN A 150 7.63 14.27 10.63
CA ASN A 150 8.12 15.58 11.02
C ASN A 150 9.65 15.72 10.85
N LEU A 151 10.40 14.64 10.91
CA LEU A 151 11.85 14.64 10.70
C LEU A 151 12.26 15.18 9.32
N PHE A 152 11.39 15.08 8.31
CA PHE A 152 11.69 15.45 6.93
C PHE A 152 11.33 16.90 6.60
N VAL A 153 10.44 17.52 7.36
CA VAL A 153 9.82 18.82 7.03
C VAL A 153 10.83 19.95 6.93
N THR A 154 11.79 20.03 7.86
CA THR A 154 12.81 21.09 7.89
C THR A 154 14.20 20.60 7.52
N GLY A 155 14.27 19.44 6.84
CA GLY A 155 15.51 18.74 6.54
C GLY A 155 15.87 17.74 7.63
N ILE A 156 15.98 16.46 7.24
CA ILE A 156 16.36 15.38 8.15
C ILE A 156 17.87 15.42 8.42
N SER A 157 18.27 15.18 9.67
CA SER A 157 19.69 15.06 10.00
C SER A 157 20.30 13.80 9.34
N ASN A 158 21.60 13.85 8.99
CA ASN A 158 22.30 12.69 8.44
C ASN A 158 22.26 11.49 9.40
N ALA A 159 22.27 11.73 10.71
CA ALA A 159 22.19 10.68 11.72
C ALA A 159 20.81 9.99 11.72
N ASP A 160 19.73 10.79 11.71
CA ASP A 160 18.37 10.26 11.68
C ASP A 160 18.08 9.53 10.35
N TYR A 161 18.48 10.11 9.23
CA TYR A 161 18.32 9.49 7.92
C TYR A 161 19.08 8.16 7.84
N SER A 162 20.35 8.15 8.27
CA SER A 162 21.14 6.93 8.31
C SER A 162 20.47 5.85 9.16
N ARG A 163 19.93 6.21 10.34
CA ARG A 163 19.19 5.26 11.19
C ARG A 163 18.00 4.64 10.46
N LEU A 164 17.23 5.44 9.70
CA LEU A 164 16.05 4.94 8.98
C LEU A 164 16.42 4.03 7.81
N ILE A 165 17.48 4.35 7.04
CA ILE A 165 17.85 3.58 5.84
C ILE A 165 18.74 2.37 6.12
N THR A 166 19.50 2.36 7.23
CA THR A 166 20.37 1.23 7.58
C THR A 166 19.70 0.18 8.44
N ASP A 167 18.50 0.45 8.94
CA ASP A 167 17.70 -0.56 9.67
C ASP A 167 17.11 -1.58 8.68
N ASN A 168 17.96 -2.51 8.24
CA ASN A 168 17.58 -3.58 7.30
C ASN A 168 16.64 -4.63 7.92
N VAL A 169 16.46 -4.61 9.24
CA VAL A 169 15.55 -5.54 9.94
C VAL A 169 14.14 -4.95 9.97
N ASN A 170 14.01 -3.72 10.42
CA ASN A 170 12.71 -3.07 10.60
C ASN A 170 12.22 -2.33 9.36
N THR A 171 13.15 -1.82 8.54
CA THR A 171 12.84 -1.09 7.31
C THR A 171 11.67 -0.10 7.48
N PRO A 172 11.81 0.93 8.37
CA PRO A 172 10.67 1.77 8.76
C PRO A 172 10.09 2.61 7.62
N LEU A 173 10.87 2.93 6.59
CA LEU A 173 10.40 3.65 5.39
C LEU A 173 9.64 2.76 4.41
N PHE A 174 9.66 1.44 4.60
CA PHE A 174 9.01 0.49 3.70
C PHE A 174 7.53 0.33 4.06
N ASP A 175 6.67 0.79 3.17
CA ASP A 175 5.21 0.63 3.34
C ASP A 175 4.77 -0.80 3.01
N ARG A 176 4.47 -1.56 4.06
CA ARG A 176 4.05 -2.97 3.95
C ARG A 176 2.65 -3.13 3.40
N THR A 177 1.81 -2.12 3.47
CA THR A 177 0.41 -2.19 3.02
C THR A 177 0.30 -2.32 1.51
N VAL A 178 1.23 -1.70 0.79
CA VAL A 178 1.25 -1.59 -0.68
C VAL A 178 2.33 -2.43 -1.37
N ASN A 179 3.16 -3.12 -0.58
CA ASN A 179 4.17 -4.02 -1.12
C ASN A 179 3.73 -5.48 -1.08
N PRO A 180 4.10 -6.29 -2.10
CA PRO A 180 3.56 -7.62 -2.27
C PRO A 180 4.30 -8.67 -1.44
N TYR A 181 3.55 -9.66 -0.96
CA TYR A 181 3.99 -10.86 -0.26
C TYR A 181 3.27 -12.09 -0.83
N PRO A 182 3.80 -13.30 -0.64
CA PRO A 182 3.01 -14.51 -0.90
C PRO A 182 1.76 -14.50 0.00
N PRO A 183 0.55 -14.48 -0.59
CA PRO A 183 -0.67 -14.38 0.21
C PRO A 183 -0.99 -15.64 0.99
N ALA A 184 -0.41 -16.78 0.63
CA ALA A 184 -0.62 -18.08 1.25
C ALA A 184 -2.12 -18.42 1.37
N SER A 185 -2.52 -19.07 2.45
CA SER A 185 -3.90 -19.56 2.65
C SER A 185 -4.99 -18.48 2.66
N THR A 186 -4.63 -17.20 2.69
CA THR A 186 -5.62 -16.12 2.63
C THR A 186 -6.36 -16.04 1.29
N VAL A 187 -5.85 -16.66 0.22
CA VAL A 187 -6.53 -16.73 -1.09
C VAL A 187 -7.51 -17.90 -1.19
N LYS A 188 -7.45 -18.88 -0.31
CA LYS A 188 -8.27 -20.09 -0.39
C LYS A 188 -9.78 -19.81 -0.45
N PRO A 189 -10.36 -18.87 0.31
CA PRO A 189 -11.75 -18.49 0.15
C PRO A 189 -12.11 -18.07 -1.28
N PHE A 190 -11.23 -17.32 -1.94
CA PHE A 190 -11.46 -16.88 -3.33
C PHE A 190 -11.30 -18.02 -4.33
N ILE A 191 -10.34 -18.92 -4.14
CA ILE A 191 -10.22 -20.15 -4.95
C ILE A 191 -11.47 -21.00 -4.78
N GLY A 192 -11.96 -21.15 -3.54
CA GLY A 192 -13.22 -21.87 -3.26
C GLY A 192 -14.43 -21.26 -3.97
N LEU A 193 -14.56 -19.92 -3.90
CA LEU A 193 -15.63 -19.19 -4.62
C LEU A 193 -15.53 -19.41 -6.14
N GLY A 194 -14.33 -19.35 -6.71
CA GLY A 194 -14.10 -19.65 -8.13
C GLY A 194 -14.48 -21.08 -8.48
N GLY A 195 -14.15 -22.05 -7.62
CA GLY A 195 -14.53 -23.45 -7.77
C GLY A 195 -16.05 -23.66 -7.78
N LEU A 196 -16.76 -23.00 -6.88
CA LEU A 196 -18.24 -23.01 -6.84
C LEU A 196 -18.84 -22.38 -8.10
N GLN A 197 -18.37 -21.19 -8.49
CA GLN A 197 -18.93 -20.44 -9.61
C GLN A 197 -18.76 -21.16 -10.94
N HIS A 198 -17.64 -21.86 -11.13
CA HIS A 198 -17.33 -22.57 -12.36
C HIS A 198 -17.71 -24.07 -12.32
N GLY A 199 -18.37 -24.53 -11.25
CA GLY A 199 -18.87 -25.91 -11.12
C GLY A 199 -17.78 -26.97 -10.91
N PHE A 200 -16.60 -26.59 -10.42
CA PHE A 200 -15.52 -27.54 -10.10
C PHE A 200 -15.69 -28.17 -8.71
N THR A 201 -16.51 -27.58 -7.85
CA THR A 201 -16.87 -28.11 -6.54
C THR A 201 -18.27 -27.59 -6.14
N GLU A 202 -18.92 -28.29 -5.21
CA GLU A 202 -20.14 -27.87 -4.53
C GLU A 202 -19.86 -27.72 -3.04
N GLN A 203 -20.79 -27.13 -2.27
CA GLN A 203 -20.58 -26.89 -0.83
C GLN A 203 -20.40 -28.17 -0.03
N ASP A 204 -21.10 -29.23 -0.43
CA ASP A 204 -21.15 -30.55 0.20
C ASP A 204 -20.21 -31.58 -0.46
N THR A 205 -19.50 -31.19 -1.54
CA THR A 205 -18.49 -32.07 -2.15
C THR A 205 -17.42 -32.43 -1.12
N VAL A 206 -17.29 -33.72 -0.80
CA VAL A 206 -16.33 -34.25 0.17
C VAL A 206 -15.18 -34.92 -0.58
N ILE A 207 -13.95 -34.61 -0.17
CA ILE A 207 -12.75 -35.37 -0.55
C ILE A 207 -12.16 -36.07 0.67
N GLN A 208 -11.40 -37.14 0.45
CA GLN A 208 -10.55 -37.77 1.46
C GLN A 208 -9.17 -37.13 1.42
N ASP A 209 -8.83 -36.41 2.49
CA ASP A 209 -7.48 -35.82 2.63
C ASP A 209 -6.54 -36.77 3.40
N PRO A 210 -5.55 -37.39 2.73
CA PRO A 210 -4.52 -38.22 3.35
C PRO A 210 -3.34 -37.40 3.89
N GLY A 211 -3.41 -36.04 3.85
CA GLY A 211 -2.34 -35.12 4.20
C GLY A 211 -1.41 -34.75 3.03
N TYR A 212 -1.69 -35.23 1.83
CA TYR A 212 -0.92 -34.86 0.64
C TYR A 212 -1.75 -34.99 -0.63
N PHE A 213 -1.34 -34.23 -1.63
CA PHE A 213 -1.82 -34.36 -3.03
C PHE A 213 -0.72 -34.93 -3.92
N ARG A 214 -1.10 -35.70 -4.94
CA ARG A 214 -0.19 -36.23 -5.93
C ARG A 214 -0.78 -36.06 -7.34
N LEU A 215 0.00 -35.50 -8.22
CA LEU A 215 -0.35 -35.48 -9.65
C LEU A 215 -0.27 -36.89 -10.25
N PRO A 216 -1.19 -37.23 -11.16
CA PRO A 216 -1.11 -38.48 -11.92
C PRO A 216 0.25 -38.61 -12.63
N GLY A 217 0.90 -39.76 -12.49
CA GLY A 217 2.19 -40.04 -13.13
C GLY A 217 3.42 -39.37 -12.46
N VAL A 218 3.25 -38.56 -11.40
CA VAL A 218 4.33 -37.86 -10.70
C VAL A 218 4.60 -38.51 -9.36
N ARG A 219 5.86 -38.80 -9.04
CA ARG A 219 6.25 -39.39 -7.74
C ARG A 219 6.22 -38.36 -6.60
N TYR A 220 6.39 -37.08 -6.91
CA TYR A 220 6.40 -36.00 -5.92
C TYR A 220 5.04 -35.87 -5.24
N ARG A 221 5.05 -35.54 -3.93
CA ARG A 221 3.88 -35.30 -3.10
C ARG A 221 3.88 -33.86 -2.62
N TRP A 222 2.80 -33.13 -2.85
CA TRP A 222 2.52 -31.85 -2.24
C TRP A 222 1.91 -32.11 -0.86
N GLY A 223 2.68 -31.86 0.20
CA GLY A 223 2.24 -32.14 1.58
C GLY A 223 1.36 -31.05 2.14
N ASP A 224 0.35 -31.44 2.89
CA ASP A 224 -0.39 -30.57 3.81
C ASP A 224 0.45 -30.32 5.07
N TYR A 225 0.18 -29.21 5.78
CA TYR A 225 0.89 -28.88 7.03
C TYR A 225 0.66 -29.93 8.12
N THR A 226 -0.47 -30.66 8.08
CA THR A 226 -0.81 -31.72 9.04
C THR A 226 0.22 -32.85 9.10
N LEU A 227 0.95 -33.09 8.01
CA LEU A 227 2.05 -34.06 8.00
C LEU A 227 3.21 -33.67 8.94
N ARG A 228 3.32 -32.40 9.29
CA ARG A 228 4.37 -31.85 10.17
C ARG A 228 3.90 -31.64 11.61
N THR A 229 2.63 -31.93 11.90
CA THR A 229 2.03 -31.78 13.21
C THR A 229 1.86 -33.15 13.90
N ALA A 230 1.53 -33.14 15.19
CA ALA A 230 1.24 -34.36 15.96
C ALA A 230 0.02 -35.15 15.44
N ILE A 231 -0.79 -34.56 14.54
CA ILE A 231 -1.93 -35.22 13.91
C ILE A 231 -1.48 -36.32 12.95
N GLY A 232 -0.30 -36.16 12.32
CA GLY A 232 0.42 -37.22 11.59
C GLY A 232 -0.27 -37.79 10.32
N GLY A 233 -1.44 -37.31 9.98
CA GLY A 233 -2.23 -37.76 8.83
C GLY A 233 -3.11 -36.64 8.34
N GLY A 234 -3.66 -36.54 7.18
CA GLY A 234 -4.49 -35.46 6.66
C GLY A 234 -5.74 -35.17 7.50
N HIS A 235 -6.59 -34.30 7.00
CA HIS A 235 -7.84 -33.90 7.65
C HIS A 235 -8.98 -34.97 7.52
N GLY A 236 -8.76 -36.04 6.74
CA GLY A 236 -9.79 -37.06 6.45
C GLY A 236 -10.90 -36.53 5.55
N GLU A 237 -12.15 -36.86 5.85
CA GLU A 237 -13.30 -36.33 5.09
C GLU A 237 -13.40 -34.82 5.21
N THR A 238 -13.27 -34.13 4.09
CA THR A 238 -13.13 -32.66 4.06
C THR A 238 -13.98 -32.10 2.91
N ASN A 239 -14.94 -31.24 3.24
CA ASN A 239 -15.71 -30.41 2.32
C ASN A 239 -15.12 -29.00 2.22
N LEU A 240 -15.65 -28.15 1.35
CA LEU A 240 -15.14 -26.79 1.14
C LEU A 240 -15.12 -25.96 2.43
N GLN A 241 -16.20 -26.01 3.23
CA GLN A 241 -16.26 -25.26 4.50
C GLN A 241 -15.15 -25.71 5.44
N ARG A 242 -14.98 -27.00 5.63
CA ARG A 242 -13.93 -27.58 6.47
C ARG A 242 -12.54 -27.25 5.93
N ALA A 243 -12.35 -27.31 4.62
CA ALA A 243 -11.10 -26.98 3.97
C ALA A 243 -10.68 -25.50 4.21
N ILE A 244 -11.64 -24.57 4.23
CA ILE A 244 -11.37 -23.15 4.51
C ILE A 244 -10.98 -22.97 5.98
N PHE A 245 -11.80 -23.42 6.93
CA PHE A 245 -11.52 -23.11 8.35
C PHE A 245 -10.34 -23.90 8.94
N GLN A 246 -10.02 -25.08 8.39
CA GLN A 246 -8.84 -25.85 8.76
C GLN A 246 -7.63 -25.55 7.87
N SER A 247 -7.79 -24.71 6.86
CA SER A 247 -6.73 -24.37 5.90
C SER A 247 -6.14 -25.60 5.20
N CYS A 248 -6.97 -26.59 4.82
CA CYS A 248 -6.54 -27.83 4.18
C CYS A 248 -5.91 -27.56 2.81
N ASP A 249 -4.60 -27.72 2.69
CA ASP A 249 -3.88 -27.53 1.43
C ASP A 249 -4.30 -28.58 0.39
N THR A 250 -4.48 -29.84 0.81
CA THR A 250 -4.80 -30.96 -0.08
C THR A 250 -6.10 -30.72 -0.84
N PHE A 251 -7.14 -30.17 -0.20
CA PHE A 251 -8.39 -29.82 -0.86
C PHE A 251 -8.15 -28.79 -1.99
N PHE A 252 -7.39 -27.75 -1.70
CA PHE A 252 -7.12 -26.68 -2.66
C PHE A 252 -6.12 -27.07 -3.73
N TYR A 253 -5.21 -28.00 -3.49
CA TYR A 253 -4.37 -28.61 -4.52
C TYR A 253 -5.21 -29.35 -5.57
N ASP A 254 -6.15 -30.18 -5.11
CA ASP A 254 -7.05 -30.92 -6.00
C ASP A 254 -7.98 -29.97 -6.76
N LEU A 255 -8.63 -29.03 -6.04
CA LEU A 255 -9.51 -28.04 -6.66
C LEU A 255 -8.75 -27.19 -7.70
N GLY A 256 -7.59 -26.66 -7.34
CA GLY A 256 -6.78 -25.84 -8.25
C GLY A 256 -6.28 -26.61 -9.48
N TYR A 257 -5.89 -27.88 -9.30
CA TYR A 257 -5.51 -28.73 -10.43
C TYR A 257 -6.66 -28.92 -11.42
N ARG A 258 -7.89 -29.16 -10.92
CA ARG A 258 -9.08 -29.32 -11.77
C ARG A 258 -9.49 -28.00 -12.44
N MET A 259 -9.40 -26.87 -11.75
CA MET A 259 -9.71 -25.54 -12.30
C MET A 259 -8.73 -25.12 -13.39
N GLY A 260 -7.46 -25.44 -13.20
CA GLY A 260 -6.38 -24.93 -14.05
C GLY A 260 -6.09 -23.43 -13.83
N ILE A 261 -4.87 -23.01 -14.27
CA ILE A 261 -4.40 -21.64 -14.01
C ILE A 261 -5.24 -20.58 -14.72
N ASP A 262 -5.74 -20.87 -15.91
CA ASP A 262 -6.48 -19.89 -16.71
C ASP A 262 -7.80 -19.51 -16.04
N THR A 263 -8.53 -20.50 -15.47
CA THR A 263 -9.74 -20.25 -14.67
C THR A 263 -9.42 -19.50 -13.39
N ILE A 264 -8.37 -19.92 -12.65
CA ILE A 264 -7.93 -19.27 -11.42
C ILE A 264 -7.55 -17.81 -11.70
N HIS A 265 -6.73 -17.56 -12.71
CA HIS A 265 -6.31 -16.21 -13.11
C HIS A 265 -7.51 -15.33 -13.48
N GLY A 266 -8.38 -15.82 -14.39
CA GLY A 266 -9.56 -15.08 -14.82
C GLY A 266 -10.52 -14.75 -13.70
N PHE A 267 -10.69 -15.64 -12.72
CA PHE A 267 -11.56 -15.42 -11.58
C PHE A 267 -10.92 -14.44 -10.57
N LEU A 268 -9.68 -14.66 -10.15
CA LEU A 268 -9.02 -13.83 -9.13
C LEU A 268 -8.76 -12.39 -9.62
N SER A 269 -8.57 -12.18 -10.92
CA SER A 269 -8.40 -10.84 -11.50
C SER A 269 -9.61 -9.93 -11.24
N GLN A 270 -10.81 -10.49 -11.14
CA GLN A 270 -12.05 -9.75 -10.85
C GLN A 270 -12.06 -9.18 -9.41
N PHE A 271 -11.26 -9.73 -8.51
CA PHE A 271 -11.09 -9.29 -7.14
C PHE A 271 -9.91 -8.30 -6.96
N GLY A 272 -9.25 -7.89 -8.05
CA GLY A 272 -8.15 -6.93 -8.02
C GLY A 272 -6.76 -7.54 -7.82
N PHE A 273 -6.62 -8.86 -7.77
CA PHE A 273 -5.30 -9.49 -7.77
C PHE A 273 -4.56 -9.21 -9.07
N GLY A 274 -3.28 -8.91 -8.97
CA GLY A 274 -2.44 -8.56 -10.13
C GLY A 274 -2.64 -7.15 -10.68
N GLN A 275 -3.48 -6.32 -10.05
CA GLN A 275 -3.85 -4.99 -10.51
C GLN A 275 -3.82 -3.96 -9.37
N ASN A 276 -3.76 -2.68 -9.71
CA ASN A 276 -4.00 -1.60 -8.76
C ASN A 276 -5.42 -1.06 -8.97
N PHE A 277 -6.34 -1.42 -8.08
CA PHE A 277 -7.74 -0.99 -8.12
C PHE A 277 -8.00 0.32 -7.37
N THR A 278 -6.99 0.91 -6.74
CA THR A 278 -7.16 2.12 -5.93
C THR A 278 -7.41 3.37 -6.77
N LEU A 279 -8.09 4.36 -6.20
CA LEU A 279 -8.33 5.64 -6.86
C LEU A 279 -7.21 6.65 -6.62
N ASP A 280 -6.55 6.58 -5.45
CA ASP A 280 -5.61 7.61 -4.98
C ASP A 280 -4.33 7.03 -4.33
N ILE A 281 -4.07 5.75 -4.53
CA ILE A 281 -2.83 5.09 -4.08
C ILE A 281 -2.09 4.54 -5.32
N GLY A 282 -1.79 5.43 -6.26
CA GLY A 282 -1.18 5.07 -7.54
C GLY A 282 0.19 4.39 -7.43
N TYR A 283 0.88 4.56 -6.30
CA TYR A 283 2.15 3.93 -5.98
C TYR A 283 2.03 2.49 -5.44
N ALA A 284 0.81 1.98 -5.19
CA ALA A 284 0.61 0.61 -4.76
C ALA A 284 1.08 -0.39 -5.85
N ARG A 285 1.84 -1.39 -5.41
CA ARG A 285 2.34 -2.44 -6.31
C ARG A 285 1.20 -3.35 -6.74
N THR A 286 1.28 -3.85 -7.96
CA THR A 286 0.27 -4.76 -8.52
C THR A 286 0.39 -6.20 -8.04
N GLY A 287 1.50 -6.56 -7.38
CA GLY A 287 1.79 -7.96 -7.08
C GLY A 287 1.99 -8.79 -8.35
N VAL A 288 1.78 -10.09 -8.23
CA VAL A 288 1.81 -11.03 -9.35
C VAL A 288 0.59 -11.97 -9.23
N LEU A 289 -0.34 -11.88 -10.17
CA LEU A 289 -1.32 -12.91 -10.41
C LEU A 289 -0.80 -13.77 -11.59
N PRO A 290 -0.28 -14.96 -11.32
CA PRO A 290 0.44 -15.72 -12.33
C PRO A 290 -0.50 -16.24 -13.43
N SER A 291 0.01 -16.27 -14.66
CA SER A 291 -0.63 -16.89 -15.83
C SER A 291 0.42 -17.57 -16.70
N ARG A 292 -0.04 -18.29 -17.74
CA ARG A 292 0.85 -18.90 -18.74
C ARG A 292 1.68 -17.84 -19.46
N GLU A 293 1.02 -16.76 -19.88
CA GLU A 293 1.62 -15.64 -20.59
C GLU A 293 2.65 -14.92 -19.70
N TRP A 294 2.28 -14.67 -18.44
CA TRP A 294 3.19 -14.04 -17.47
C TRP A 294 4.46 -14.88 -17.29
N LYS A 295 4.34 -16.20 -17.12
CA LYS A 295 5.50 -17.07 -16.92
C LYS A 295 6.37 -17.12 -18.17
N GLN A 296 5.76 -17.23 -19.35
CA GLN A 296 6.48 -17.21 -20.62
C GLN A 296 7.23 -15.89 -20.82
N ALA A 297 6.60 -14.76 -20.53
CA ALA A 297 7.19 -13.43 -20.70
C ALA A 297 8.30 -13.13 -19.70
N THR A 298 8.16 -13.59 -18.44
CA THR A 298 9.10 -13.20 -17.36
C THR A 298 10.18 -14.22 -17.07
N ARG A 299 9.94 -15.52 -17.38
CA ARG A 299 10.85 -16.65 -17.11
C ARG A 299 11.33 -17.37 -18.35
N ASN A 300 10.70 -17.13 -19.48
CA ASN A 300 10.90 -17.87 -20.74
C ASN A 300 10.70 -19.38 -20.57
N GLU A 301 9.70 -19.76 -19.75
CA GLU A 301 9.37 -21.15 -19.43
C GLU A 301 7.88 -21.43 -19.65
N PRO A 302 7.51 -22.67 -20.05
CA PRO A 302 6.12 -23.06 -20.12
C PRO A 302 5.51 -23.18 -18.71
N TRP A 303 4.18 -23.13 -18.66
CA TRP A 303 3.44 -23.38 -17.43
C TRP A 303 3.34 -24.89 -17.16
N TYR A 304 3.64 -25.30 -15.93
CA TYR A 304 3.52 -26.69 -15.49
C TYR A 304 2.34 -26.88 -14.52
N PRO A 305 1.73 -28.07 -14.45
CA PRO A 305 0.64 -28.35 -13.50
C PRO A 305 1.04 -28.08 -12.03
N GLY A 306 2.30 -28.33 -11.66
CA GLY A 306 2.82 -28.01 -10.30
C GLY A 306 2.79 -26.53 -9.95
N ASP A 307 2.91 -25.64 -10.95
CA ASP A 307 2.79 -24.18 -10.73
C ASP A 307 1.36 -23.82 -10.31
N THR A 308 0.35 -24.48 -10.95
CA THR A 308 -1.07 -24.29 -10.57
C THR A 308 -1.33 -24.75 -9.15
N ILE A 309 -0.81 -25.91 -8.76
CA ILE A 309 -0.96 -26.47 -7.41
C ILE A 309 -0.44 -25.49 -6.37
N ASN A 310 0.77 -24.95 -6.54
CA ASN A 310 1.33 -23.97 -5.63
C ASN A 310 0.52 -22.66 -5.61
N SER A 311 0.06 -22.19 -6.78
CA SER A 311 -0.73 -20.96 -6.89
C SER A 311 -2.11 -21.09 -6.23
N SER A 312 -2.71 -22.29 -6.21
CA SER A 312 -4.03 -22.52 -5.60
C SER A 312 -4.06 -22.37 -4.06
N ILE A 313 -2.90 -22.36 -3.43
CA ILE A 313 -2.75 -22.06 -2.00
C ILE A 313 -2.01 -20.73 -1.74
N GLY A 314 -1.91 -19.88 -2.75
CA GLY A 314 -1.29 -18.55 -2.64
C GLY A 314 0.23 -18.58 -2.46
N GLN A 315 0.89 -19.59 -3.01
CA GLN A 315 2.34 -19.75 -3.00
C GLN A 315 2.92 -19.80 -4.42
N GLY A 316 4.20 -20.14 -4.54
CA GLY A 316 4.89 -20.17 -5.81
C GLY A 316 5.06 -18.79 -6.42
N TYR A 317 4.46 -18.54 -7.57
CA TYR A 317 4.57 -17.26 -8.28
C TYR A 317 3.53 -16.21 -7.85
N MET A 318 2.59 -16.57 -6.98
CA MET A 318 1.54 -15.65 -6.54
C MET A 318 2.05 -14.67 -5.48
N TRP A 319 1.89 -13.36 -5.75
CA TRP A 319 2.23 -12.27 -4.83
C TRP A 319 1.11 -11.26 -4.79
N ALA A 320 0.68 -10.88 -3.60
CA ALA A 320 -0.37 -9.88 -3.39
C ALA A 320 0.02 -8.91 -2.26
N THR A 321 -0.44 -7.66 -2.38
CA THR A 321 -0.29 -6.69 -1.29
C THR A 321 -1.38 -6.90 -0.23
N PRO A 322 -1.16 -6.51 1.04
CA PRO A 322 -2.22 -6.46 2.04
C PRO A 322 -3.42 -5.63 1.59
N LEU A 323 -3.19 -4.53 0.87
CA LEU A 323 -4.24 -3.70 0.28
C LEU A 323 -5.07 -4.47 -0.76
N GLN A 324 -4.45 -5.28 -1.62
CA GLN A 324 -5.18 -6.15 -2.56
C GLN A 324 -6.01 -7.21 -1.83
N LEU A 325 -5.46 -7.85 -0.79
CA LEU A 325 -6.22 -8.82 0.02
C LEU A 325 -7.42 -8.17 0.71
N ALA A 326 -7.25 -6.98 1.29
CA ALA A 326 -8.35 -6.22 1.88
C ALA A 326 -9.40 -5.82 0.82
N THR A 327 -8.96 -5.41 -0.37
CA THR A 327 -9.84 -5.10 -1.51
C THR A 327 -10.65 -6.31 -1.93
N ALA A 328 -10.01 -7.45 -2.13
CA ALA A 328 -10.68 -8.69 -2.48
C ALA A 328 -11.70 -9.11 -1.42
N THR A 329 -11.35 -8.95 -0.14
CA THR A 329 -12.25 -9.24 0.99
C THR A 329 -13.45 -8.29 1.01
N ALA A 330 -13.24 -6.98 0.74
CA ALA A 330 -14.31 -6.01 0.65
C ALA A 330 -15.28 -6.33 -0.51
N ILE A 331 -14.75 -6.71 -1.68
CA ILE A 331 -15.57 -7.14 -2.82
C ILE A 331 -16.40 -8.38 -2.47
N ALA A 332 -15.81 -9.38 -1.81
CA ALA A 332 -16.52 -10.58 -1.38
C ALA A 332 -17.60 -10.23 -0.34
N ALA A 333 -17.30 -9.40 0.66
CA ALA A 333 -18.23 -8.93 1.68
C ALA A 333 -19.40 -8.13 1.07
N ASN A 334 -19.14 -7.41 -0.03
CA ASN A 334 -20.15 -6.64 -0.78
C ASN A 334 -20.81 -7.47 -1.90
N LYS A 335 -20.86 -8.80 -1.72
CA LYS A 335 -21.54 -9.74 -2.64
C LYS A 335 -21.04 -9.68 -4.09
N GLY A 336 -19.76 -9.39 -4.28
CA GLY A 336 -19.12 -9.29 -5.60
C GLY A 336 -19.20 -7.90 -6.25
N VAL A 337 -19.82 -6.92 -5.60
CA VAL A 337 -19.84 -5.55 -6.10
C VAL A 337 -18.46 -4.93 -5.89
N VAL A 338 -17.84 -4.54 -6.99
CA VAL A 338 -16.49 -3.95 -6.97
C VAL A 338 -16.54 -2.52 -6.46
N VAL A 339 -15.85 -2.26 -5.35
CA VAL A 339 -15.58 -0.92 -4.86
C VAL A 339 -14.09 -0.62 -5.02
N LYS A 340 -13.78 0.61 -5.43
CA LYS A 340 -12.38 1.04 -5.60
C LYS A 340 -11.89 1.66 -4.29
N PRO A 341 -10.87 1.08 -3.63
CA PRO A 341 -10.30 1.63 -2.40
C PRO A 341 -9.76 3.05 -2.61
N ARG A 342 -9.98 3.90 -1.61
CA ARG A 342 -9.51 5.29 -1.61
C ARG A 342 -9.34 5.83 -0.21
N LEU A 343 -8.40 6.76 -0.07
CA LEU A 343 -8.16 7.49 1.17
C LEU A 343 -8.99 8.77 1.25
N LEU A 344 -9.18 9.48 0.12
CA LEU A 344 -9.90 10.74 0.09
C LEU A 344 -11.40 10.56 0.20
N ALA A 345 -12.02 11.25 1.17
CA ALA A 345 -13.46 11.31 1.37
C ALA A 345 -14.07 12.58 0.76
N ALA A 346 -13.45 13.76 0.98
CA ALA A 346 -13.93 15.06 0.48
C ALA A 346 -12.79 16.09 0.38
N ILE A 347 -13.02 17.16 -0.43
CA ILE A 347 -12.15 18.32 -0.60
C ILE A 347 -12.88 19.55 -0.08
#